data_4041b6f180480d43493d1b1ba464d0bf
#
_entry.id   4041b6f180480d43493d1b1ba464d0bf
#
_cell.length_a   1.000
_cell.length_b   1.000
_cell.length_c   1.000
_cell.angle_alpha   90.00
_cell.angle_beta   90.00
_cell.angle_gamma   90.00
#
_symmetry.space_group_name_H-M   'P 1'
#
loop_
_entity.id
_entity.type
_entity.pdbx_description
1 polymer ?
#
loop_
_entity_poly.entity_id
_entity_poly.type
_entity_poly.pdbx_seq_one_letter_code
_entity_poly.pdbx_strand_id
1 'polypeptide(L)'
;MSDLPTPTMPLSPTTLLRGSLHRPSDALHVGQVPEARGGIEVSWARNLDEVREAQKLRFDVFVSEMGAQLSTTVAGHDIDLFDDYCEHLLVRDTQSRQVIGTYRVLTPVQARRVGSTYSDTEFDLTRLRSLRNRMVELGRSCVHPDHRHGGVVLALWGALADFMVRNALDT
;
A
#
# COMPACT_ATOMS: atom_id res chain seq x y z
N MET A 1 5.61 27.55 -29.92
CA MET A 1 4.46 26.78 -29.44
C MET A 1 4.59 25.42 -30.07
N SER A 2 5.13 24.49 -29.33
CA SER A 2 5.41 23.11 -29.81
C SER A 2 4.48 22.20 -29.06
N ASP A 3 3.52 21.61 -29.80
CA ASP A 3 2.58 20.64 -29.28
C ASP A 3 3.33 19.35 -28.91
N LEU A 4 3.19 18.92 -27.66
CA LEU A 4 3.61 17.62 -27.20
C LEU A 4 2.59 16.56 -27.65
N PRO A 5 3.00 15.45 -28.25
CA PRO A 5 2.06 14.41 -28.67
C PRO A 5 1.47 13.70 -27.47
N THR A 6 0.16 13.66 -27.43
CA THR A 6 -0.64 12.84 -26.49
C THR A 6 -0.42 11.36 -26.84
N PRO A 7 -0.03 10.51 -25.89
CA PRO A 7 0.04 9.08 -26.15
C PRO A 7 -1.36 8.47 -26.20
N THR A 8 -1.85 8.21 -27.39
CA THR A 8 -3.04 7.39 -27.65
C THR A 8 -2.63 5.92 -27.65
N MET A 9 -2.80 5.24 -26.54
CA MET A 9 -2.84 3.78 -26.50
C MET A 9 -4.29 3.33 -26.28
N PRO A 10 -4.91 2.59 -27.19
CA PRO A 10 -6.17 1.93 -26.93
C PRO A 10 -5.88 0.75 -26.00
N LEU A 11 -6.33 0.84 -24.76
CA LEU A 11 -6.39 -0.32 -23.86
C LEU A 11 -7.50 -1.24 -24.37
N SER A 12 -7.14 -2.26 -25.14
CA SER A 12 -8.00 -3.41 -25.34
C SER A 12 -8.28 -4.04 -23.97
N PRO A 13 -9.53 -4.41 -23.66
CA PRO A 13 -9.82 -5.18 -22.46
C PRO A 13 -9.29 -6.60 -22.65
N THR A 14 -8.00 -6.79 -22.45
CA THR A 14 -7.48 -8.11 -22.21
C THR A 14 -8.01 -8.53 -20.86
N THR A 15 -8.88 -9.51 -20.85
CA THR A 15 -9.31 -10.24 -19.66
C THR A 15 -8.04 -10.71 -18.94
N LEU A 16 -7.55 -9.89 -18.03
CA LEU A 16 -6.50 -10.30 -17.12
C LEU A 16 -7.11 -11.44 -16.32
N LEU A 17 -6.67 -12.63 -16.61
CA LEU A 17 -6.88 -13.80 -15.77
C LEU A 17 -6.57 -13.35 -14.36
N ARG A 18 -7.63 -13.34 -13.56
CA ARG A 18 -7.64 -13.05 -12.14
C ARG A 18 -6.52 -13.87 -11.52
N GLY A 19 -5.35 -13.26 -11.36
CA GLY A 19 -4.23 -13.86 -10.67
C GLY A 19 -4.74 -14.19 -9.28
N SER A 20 -4.96 -15.46 -9.04
CA SER A 20 -5.16 -15.96 -7.70
C SER A 20 -4.07 -15.32 -6.85
N LEU A 21 -4.45 -14.74 -5.69
CA LEU A 21 -3.52 -14.36 -4.62
C LEU A 21 -2.83 -15.64 -4.11
N HIS A 22 -2.16 -16.33 -5.06
CA HIS A 22 -1.33 -17.46 -4.74
C HIS A 22 -0.01 -16.84 -4.31
N ARG A 23 0.16 -16.68 -3.02
CA ARG A 23 1.44 -16.40 -2.39
C ARG A 23 2.44 -17.45 -2.89
N PRO A 24 3.49 -17.07 -3.64
CA PRO A 24 4.61 -17.97 -3.77
C PRO A 24 5.18 -18.18 -2.36
N SER A 25 5.47 -19.41 -2.02
CA SER A 25 6.02 -19.83 -0.72
C SER A 25 7.45 -19.33 -0.43
N ASP A 26 7.99 -18.44 -1.25
CA ASP A 26 9.19 -17.68 -0.90
C ASP A 26 8.79 -16.45 -0.07
N ALA A 27 8.05 -16.74 0.96
CA ALA A 27 7.34 -15.81 1.80
C ALA A 27 8.31 -14.84 2.45
N LEU A 28 8.09 -13.57 2.15
CA LEU A 28 8.39 -12.51 3.10
C LEU A 28 7.90 -12.98 4.47
N HIS A 29 8.78 -12.97 5.48
CA HIS A 29 8.40 -13.35 6.84
C HIS A 29 7.45 -12.29 7.40
N VAL A 30 6.16 -12.44 7.12
CA VAL A 30 5.11 -11.67 7.79
C VAL A 30 4.94 -12.29 9.16
N GLY A 31 5.75 -11.84 10.11
CA GLY A 31 5.62 -12.26 11.51
C GLY A 31 4.33 -11.71 12.12
N GLN A 32 3.85 -12.39 13.15
CA GLN A 32 2.81 -11.83 14.01
C GLN A 32 3.35 -10.54 14.62
N VAL A 33 2.65 -9.43 14.39
CA VAL A 33 2.93 -8.17 15.05
C VAL A 33 2.48 -8.32 16.50
N PRO A 34 3.32 -7.94 17.50
CA PRO A 34 2.91 -7.98 18.89
C PRO A 34 1.63 -7.17 19.11
N GLU A 35 0.69 -7.70 19.92
CA GLU A 35 -0.49 -6.98 20.34
C GLU A 35 -0.13 -5.60 20.90
N ALA A 36 -0.61 -4.56 20.26
CA ALA A 36 -0.36 -3.20 20.69
C ALA A 36 -1.17 -2.91 21.97
N ARG A 37 -0.49 -2.41 22.97
CA ARG A 37 -1.10 -1.93 24.21
C ARG A 37 -2.01 -0.73 23.88
N GLY A 38 -3.32 -0.88 24.09
CA GLY A 38 -4.23 0.26 24.02
C GLY A 38 -5.32 0.19 22.96
N GLY A 39 -6.06 -0.90 22.86
CA GLY A 39 -7.29 -0.96 22.04
C GLY A 39 -7.09 -0.97 20.53
N ILE A 40 -5.87 -1.22 20.03
CA ILE A 40 -5.57 -1.39 18.61
C ILE A 40 -4.85 -2.71 18.32
N GLU A 41 -5.14 -3.28 17.16
CA GLU A 41 -4.51 -4.48 16.62
C GLU A 41 -3.79 -4.13 15.32
N VAL A 42 -2.55 -4.63 15.14
CA VAL A 42 -1.76 -4.39 13.93
C VAL A 42 -1.58 -5.71 13.18
N SER A 43 -1.86 -5.72 11.89
CA SER A 43 -1.77 -6.92 11.06
C SER A 43 -1.44 -6.56 9.61
N TRP A 44 -0.96 -7.55 8.85
CA TRP A 44 -0.85 -7.48 7.40
C TRP A 44 -2.09 -8.11 6.77
N ALA A 45 -2.63 -7.50 5.70
CA ALA A 45 -3.76 -8.04 4.97
C ALA A 45 -3.42 -9.43 4.40
N ARG A 46 -4.32 -10.40 4.59
CA ARG A 46 -4.14 -11.80 4.20
C ARG A 46 -5.02 -12.20 3.02
N ASN A 47 -6.01 -11.39 2.71
CA ASN A 47 -6.98 -11.64 1.66
C ASN A 47 -7.48 -10.32 1.06
N LEU A 48 -8.23 -10.44 -0.05
CA LEU A 48 -8.72 -9.28 -0.78
C LEU A 48 -9.73 -8.44 0.03
N ASP A 49 -10.49 -9.05 0.92
CA ASP A 49 -11.48 -8.31 1.71
C ASP A 49 -10.78 -7.36 2.69
N GLU A 50 -9.68 -7.82 3.31
CA GLU A 50 -8.85 -6.98 4.18
C GLU A 50 -8.15 -5.86 3.39
N VAL A 51 -7.72 -6.11 2.16
CA VAL A 51 -7.19 -5.07 1.26
C VAL A 51 -8.27 -4.02 0.93
N ARG A 52 -9.50 -4.45 0.69
CA ARG A 52 -10.62 -3.55 0.41
C ARG A 52 -10.96 -2.65 1.59
N GLU A 53 -10.81 -3.12 2.82
CA GLU A 53 -10.97 -2.26 4.00
C GLU A 53 -9.92 -1.13 4.02
N ALA A 54 -8.66 -1.43 3.69
CA ALA A 54 -7.63 -0.40 3.55
C ALA A 54 -7.95 0.59 2.42
N GLN A 55 -8.38 0.07 1.26
CA GLN A 55 -8.77 0.88 0.10
C GLN A 55 -9.95 1.82 0.42
N LYS A 56 -10.91 1.33 1.21
CA LYS A 56 -12.04 2.13 1.68
C LYS A 56 -11.58 3.25 2.61
N LEU A 57 -10.76 2.96 3.63
CA LEU A 57 -10.22 3.97 4.54
C LEU A 57 -9.44 5.05 3.76
N ARG A 58 -8.61 4.65 2.78
CA ARG A 58 -7.85 5.57 1.94
C ARG A 58 -8.77 6.48 1.14
N PHE A 59 -9.81 5.93 0.54
CA PHE A 59 -10.80 6.70 -0.20
C PHE A 59 -11.47 7.74 0.69
N ASP A 60 -11.96 7.31 1.85
CA ASP A 60 -12.66 8.19 2.79
C ASP A 60 -11.74 9.36 3.22
N VAL A 61 -10.47 9.08 3.53
CA VAL A 61 -9.51 10.11 3.96
C VAL A 61 -9.08 11.01 2.78
N PHE A 62 -8.65 10.44 1.67
CA PHE A 62 -8.08 11.23 0.57
C PHE A 62 -9.13 12.06 -0.17
N VAL A 63 -10.32 11.52 -0.38
CA VAL A 63 -11.40 12.26 -1.05
C VAL A 63 -12.07 13.27 -0.11
N SER A 64 -12.48 12.82 1.08
CA SER A 64 -13.26 13.66 1.99
C SER A 64 -12.47 14.80 2.59
N GLU A 65 -11.17 14.59 2.87
CA GLU A 65 -10.36 15.61 3.54
C GLU A 65 -9.42 16.35 2.59
N MET A 66 -8.82 15.64 1.63
CA MET A 66 -7.83 16.23 0.74
C MET A 66 -8.43 16.66 -0.61
N GLY A 67 -9.71 16.36 -0.86
CA GLY A 67 -10.37 16.69 -2.12
C GLY A 67 -9.79 15.97 -3.33
N ALA A 68 -9.12 14.82 -3.12
CA ALA A 68 -8.51 14.06 -4.20
C ALA A 68 -9.58 13.57 -5.18
N GLN A 69 -9.31 13.77 -6.47
CA GLN A 69 -10.13 13.18 -7.52
C GLN A 69 -9.52 11.83 -7.91
N LEU A 70 -10.06 10.76 -7.33
CA LEU A 70 -9.58 9.41 -7.60
C LEU A 70 -10.38 8.78 -8.74
N SER A 71 -9.67 8.40 -9.80
CA SER A 71 -10.22 7.55 -10.86
C SER A 71 -10.16 6.10 -10.37
N THR A 72 -11.28 5.58 -9.86
CA THR A 72 -11.33 4.23 -9.27
C THR A 72 -12.32 3.35 -10.01
N THR A 73 -12.00 2.07 -10.12
CA THR A 73 -12.85 1.05 -10.75
C THR A 73 -13.99 0.57 -9.86
N VAL A 74 -13.89 0.81 -8.55
CA VAL A 74 -14.90 0.45 -7.55
C VAL A 74 -15.24 1.69 -6.73
N ALA A 75 -16.51 2.10 -6.78
CA ALA A 75 -16.95 3.29 -6.04
C ALA A 75 -16.61 3.16 -4.54
N GLY A 76 -16.15 4.26 -3.95
CA GLY A 76 -15.78 4.32 -2.54
C GLY A 76 -14.50 3.60 -2.14
N HIS A 77 -13.63 3.24 -3.12
CA HIS A 77 -12.35 2.59 -2.85
C HIS A 77 -11.23 3.28 -3.62
N ASP A 78 -10.11 3.56 -2.97
CA ASP A 78 -8.87 3.99 -3.64
C ASP A 78 -8.13 2.77 -4.14
N ILE A 79 -8.21 2.52 -5.44
CA ILE A 79 -7.60 1.35 -6.10
C ILE A 79 -6.71 1.83 -7.23
N ASP A 80 -5.47 1.34 -7.25
CA ASP A 80 -4.56 1.53 -8.37
C ASP A 80 -3.85 0.22 -8.77
N LEU A 81 -3.08 0.27 -9.86
CA LEU A 81 -2.34 -0.86 -10.41
C LEU A 81 -1.42 -1.53 -9.37
N PHE A 82 -0.88 -0.77 -8.43
CA PHE A 82 0.13 -1.28 -7.48
C PHE A 82 -0.49 -2.08 -6.35
N ASP A 83 -1.80 -1.92 -6.07
CA ASP A 83 -2.44 -2.59 -4.94
C ASP A 83 -2.34 -4.12 -5.00
N ASP A 84 -2.40 -4.72 -6.21
CA ASP A 84 -2.29 -6.17 -6.39
C ASP A 84 -0.88 -6.72 -6.12
N TYR A 85 0.12 -5.83 -6.07
CA TYR A 85 1.53 -6.19 -5.88
C TYR A 85 2.06 -5.85 -4.48
N CYS A 86 1.34 -5.01 -3.74
CA CYS A 86 1.80 -4.49 -2.47
C CYS A 86 1.36 -5.34 -1.27
N GLU A 87 2.14 -5.27 -0.20
CA GLU A 87 1.68 -5.65 1.13
C GLU A 87 0.90 -4.48 1.73
N HIS A 88 -0.20 -4.79 2.41
CA HIS A 88 -1.05 -3.78 3.05
C HIS A 88 -1.01 -3.98 4.56
N LEU A 89 -0.42 -3.01 5.25
CA LEU A 89 -0.39 -2.96 6.70
C LEU A 89 -1.67 -2.32 7.20
N LEU A 90 -2.30 -2.94 8.22
CA LEU A 90 -3.57 -2.54 8.78
C LEU A 90 -3.43 -2.31 10.27
N VAL A 91 -4.01 -1.22 10.75
CA VAL A 91 -4.28 -1.00 12.17
C VAL A 91 -5.79 -1.00 12.37
N ARG A 92 -6.28 -1.87 13.24
CA ARG A 92 -7.70 -2.00 13.58
C ARG A 92 -7.96 -1.50 14.99
N ASP A 93 -9.07 -0.85 15.18
CA ASP A 93 -9.65 -0.66 16.51
C ASP A 93 -10.20 -1.99 17.02
N THR A 94 -9.86 -2.38 18.23
CA THR A 94 -10.24 -3.69 18.79
C THR A 94 -11.71 -3.77 19.17
N GLN A 95 -12.37 -2.65 19.40
CA GLN A 95 -13.78 -2.59 19.78
C GLN A 95 -14.69 -2.58 18.55
N SER A 96 -14.46 -1.63 17.63
CA SER A 96 -15.29 -1.50 16.41
C SER A 96 -14.89 -2.48 15.31
N ARG A 97 -13.71 -3.09 15.39
CA ARG A 97 -13.08 -3.93 14.36
C ARG A 97 -12.80 -3.20 13.04
N GLN A 98 -12.98 -1.90 12.99
CA GLN A 98 -12.72 -1.10 11.79
C GLN A 98 -11.22 -0.90 11.58
N VAL A 99 -10.80 -0.83 10.32
CA VAL A 99 -9.45 -0.39 9.94
C VAL A 99 -9.39 1.12 10.13
N ILE A 100 -8.51 1.56 11.02
CA ILE A 100 -8.33 2.97 11.41
C ILE A 100 -6.99 3.54 10.97
N GLY A 101 -6.10 2.71 10.47
CA GLY A 101 -4.82 3.11 9.90
C GLY A 101 -4.32 2.11 8.89
N THR A 102 -3.63 2.59 7.85
CA THR A 102 -3.04 1.73 6.83
C THR A 102 -1.76 2.31 6.26
N TYR A 103 -0.91 1.41 5.75
CA TYR A 103 0.25 1.70 4.93
C TYR A 103 0.36 0.69 3.81
N ARG A 104 0.73 1.13 2.62
CA ARG A 104 1.04 0.25 1.48
C ARG A 104 2.55 0.13 1.32
N VAL A 105 3.02 -1.09 1.14
CA VAL A 105 4.45 -1.43 1.05
C VAL A 105 4.72 -2.17 -0.24
N LEU A 106 5.56 -1.61 -1.11
CA LEU A 106 6.03 -2.25 -2.33
C LEU A 106 7.49 -2.65 -2.17
N THR A 107 7.74 -3.94 -2.10
CA THR A 107 9.10 -4.47 -1.95
C THR A 107 9.86 -4.48 -3.28
N PRO A 108 11.21 -4.59 -3.27
CA PRO A 108 12.00 -4.69 -4.50
C PRO A 108 11.57 -5.82 -5.44
N VAL A 109 11.14 -6.95 -4.87
CA VAL A 109 10.67 -8.09 -5.67
C VAL A 109 9.36 -7.77 -6.38
N GLN A 110 8.44 -7.15 -5.66
CA GLN A 110 7.14 -6.74 -6.19
C GLN A 110 7.27 -5.60 -7.21
N ALA A 111 8.14 -4.62 -6.95
CA ALA A 111 8.45 -3.55 -7.90
C ALA A 111 8.98 -4.09 -9.24
N ARG A 112 9.82 -5.15 -9.21
CA ARG A 112 10.26 -5.81 -10.45
C ARG A 112 9.13 -6.54 -11.17
N ARG A 113 8.15 -7.09 -10.46
CA ARG A 113 6.99 -7.78 -11.06
C ARG A 113 6.03 -6.82 -11.76
N VAL A 114 5.77 -5.66 -11.15
CA VAL A 114 4.92 -4.62 -11.76
C VAL A 114 5.68 -3.79 -12.79
N GLY A 115 7.02 -3.81 -12.75
CA GLY A 115 7.91 -3.14 -13.70
C GLY A 115 8.40 -1.75 -13.26
N SER A 116 7.87 -1.19 -12.19
CA SER A 116 8.23 0.13 -11.67
C SER A 116 7.84 0.29 -10.19
N THR A 117 8.22 1.42 -9.60
CA THR A 117 7.59 1.91 -8.36
C THR A 117 6.54 2.96 -8.70
N TYR A 118 5.64 3.28 -7.78
CA TYR A 118 4.70 4.39 -7.95
C TYR A 118 5.47 5.72 -8.12
N SER A 119 6.51 5.90 -7.32
CA SER A 119 7.33 7.12 -7.38
C SER A 119 8.07 7.29 -8.71
N ASP A 120 8.30 6.23 -9.49
CA ASP A 120 8.86 6.34 -10.85
C ASP A 120 7.88 7.00 -11.82
N THR A 121 6.58 7.01 -11.51
CA THR A 121 5.57 7.69 -12.35
C THR A 121 5.54 9.20 -12.11
N GLU A 122 6.08 9.66 -10.98
CA GLU A 122 6.04 11.05 -10.55
C GLU A 122 7.42 11.73 -10.62
N PHE A 123 8.51 10.97 -10.46
CA PHE A 123 9.87 11.51 -10.28
C PHE A 123 10.90 10.73 -11.08
N ASP A 124 11.97 11.42 -11.49
CA ASP A 124 13.18 10.76 -11.99
C ASP A 124 14.02 10.21 -10.84
N LEU A 125 13.94 8.91 -10.62
CA LEU A 125 14.65 8.18 -9.58
C LEU A 125 15.94 7.50 -10.08
N THR A 126 16.50 7.93 -11.22
CA THR A 126 17.72 7.35 -11.80
C THR A 126 18.89 7.32 -10.81
N ARG A 127 19.02 8.34 -9.96
CA ARG A 127 20.08 8.45 -8.94
C ARG A 127 19.95 7.42 -7.81
N LEU A 128 18.78 6.83 -7.61
CA LEU A 128 18.51 5.80 -6.59
C LEU A 128 18.65 4.37 -7.12
N ARG A 129 19.10 4.22 -8.38
CA ARG A 129 19.16 2.92 -9.05
C ARG A 129 19.98 1.86 -8.29
N SER A 130 21.06 2.26 -7.63
CA SER A 130 21.91 1.37 -6.82
C SER A 130 21.23 0.86 -5.54
N LEU A 131 20.21 1.55 -5.06
CA LEU A 131 19.48 1.19 -3.84
C LEU A 131 18.28 0.27 -4.10
N ARG A 132 17.80 0.18 -5.34
CA ARG A 132 16.54 -0.50 -5.71
C ARG A 132 16.40 -1.94 -5.21
N ASN A 133 17.52 -2.66 -5.07
CA ASN A 133 17.47 -4.04 -4.60
C ASN A 133 17.20 -4.18 -3.08
N ARG A 134 17.32 -3.09 -2.34
CA ARG A 134 17.12 -3.02 -0.87
C ARG A 134 16.09 -1.96 -0.47
N MET A 135 15.60 -1.20 -1.45
CA MET A 135 14.69 -0.09 -1.27
C MET A 135 13.23 -0.58 -1.26
N VAL A 136 12.51 -0.17 -0.24
CA VAL A 136 11.05 -0.36 -0.11
C VAL A 136 10.36 0.94 -0.43
N GLU A 137 9.31 0.90 -1.23
CA GLU A 137 8.43 2.05 -1.39
C GLU A 137 7.27 1.96 -0.41
N LEU A 138 7.14 3.00 0.40
CA LEU A 138 6.03 3.19 1.34
C LEU A 138 5.06 4.21 0.76
N GLY A 139 3.79 3.85 0.66
CA GLY A 139 2.79 4.73 0.09
C GLY A 139 1.41 4.58 0.71
N ARG A 140 0.49 5.43 0.27
CA ARG A 140 -0.92 5.38 0.68
C ARG A 140 -1.11 5.33 2.20
N SER A 141 -0.25 6.03 2.95
CA SER A 141 -0.39 6.15 4.41
C SER A 141 -1.57 7.02 4.77
N CYS A 142 -2.46 6.50 5.58
CA CYS A 142 -3.51 7.33 6.18
C CYS A 142 -3.99 6.77 7.52
N VAL A 143 -4.55 7.67 8.33
CA VAL A 143 -5.16 7.37 9.63
C VAL A 143 -6.52 8.02 9.67
N HIS A 144 -7.52 7.28 10.15
CA HIS A 144 -8.88 7.76 10.35
C HIS A 144 -8.87 9.06 11.20
N PRO A 145 -9.64 10.09 10.86
CA PRO A 145 -9.62 11.38 11.56
C PRO A 145 -9.72 11.28 13.06
N ASP A 146 -10.65 10.46 13.54
CA ASP A 146 -10.93 10.33 14.97
C ASP A 146 -9.84 9.57 15.75
N HIS A 147 -8.83 9.00 15.05
CA HIS A 147 -7.78 8.17 15.64
C HIS A 147 -6.36 8.75 15.49
N ARG A 148 -6.22 10.07 15.22
CA ARG A 148 -4.93 10.74 14.97
C ARG A 148 -4.14 11.16 16.22
N HIS A 149 -4.39 10.57 17.35
CA HIS A 149 -3.70 10.90 18.63
C HIS A 149 -2.35 10.19 18.82
N GLY A 150 -1.71 9.76 17.74
CA GLY A 150 -0.31 9.31 17.73
C GLY A 150 -0.11 7.81 17.90
N GLY A 151 -0.96 7.10 18.63
CA GLY A 151 -0.81 5.66 18.87
C GLY A 151 -0.84 4.80 17.58
N VAL A 152 -1.75 5.12 16.66
CA VAL A 152 -1.87 4.44 15.37
C VAL A 152 -0.63 4.66 14.51
N VAL A 153 -0.12 5.89 14.46
CA VAL A 153 1.11 6.22 13.70
C VAL A 153 2.31 5.46 14.24
N LEU A 154 2.48 5.44 15.57
CA LEU A 154 3.58 4.69 16.21
C LEU A 154 3.47 3.18 15.94
N ALA A 155 2.27 2.62 15.95
CA ALA A 155 2.03 1.22 15.65
C ALA A 155 2.37 0.88 14.17
N LEU A 156 1.98 1.74 13.22
CA LEU A 156 2.36 1.61 11.82
C LEU A 156 3.87 1.62 11.62
N TRP A 157 4.57 2.61 12.21
CA TRP A 157 6.03 2.71 12.09
C TRP A 157 6.76 1.55 12.77
N GLY A 158 6.29 1.08 13.92
CA GLY A 158 6.85 -0.09 14.59
C GLY A 158 6.75 -1.35 13.73
N ALA A 159 5.58 -1.59 13.13
CA ALA A 159 5.37 -2.74 12.26
C ALA A 159 6.17 -2.67 10.95
N LEU A 160 6.34 -1.46 10.38
CA LEU A 160 7.19 -1.24 9.21
C LEU A 160 8.66 -1.51 9.53
N ALA A 161 9.17 -1.00 10.66
CA ALA A 161 10.55 -1.26 11.09
C ALA A 161 10.80 -2.75 11.26
N ASP A 162 9.90 -3.48 11.93
CA ASP A 162 9.97 -4.94 12.06
C ASP A 162 9.97 -5.64 10.70
N PHE A 163 9.12 -5.20 9.79
CA PHE A 163 9.05 -5.76 8.44
C PHE A 163 10.37 -5.57 7.69
N MET A 164 10.94 -4.38 7.73
CA MET A 164 12.21 -4.07 7.07
C MET A 164 13.36 -4.92 7.62
N VAL A 165 13.46 -5.01 8.95
CA VAL A 165 14.51 -5.82 9.60
C VAL A 165 14.41 -7.29 9.21
N ARG A 166 13.20 -7.87 9.27
CA ARG A 166 12.96 -9.29 8.95
C ARG A 166 13.22 -9.65 7.49
N ASN A 167 13.05 -8.69 6.59
CA ASN A 167 13.23 -8.88 5.15
C ASN A 167 14.58 -8.36 4.64
N ALA A 168 15.50 -7.97 5.54
CA ALA A 168 16.81 -7.41 5.22
C ALA A 168 16.72 -6.22 4.25
N LEU A 169 15.75 -5.34 4.48
CA LEU A 169 15.52 -4.10 3.73
C LEU A 169 15.98 -2.93 4.60
N ASP A 170 16.78 -2.04 4.04
CA ASP A 170 17.44 -0.96 4.79
C ASP A 170 17.24 0.44 4.18
N THR A 171 16.51 0.53 3.10
CA THR A 171 16.23 1.79 2.38
C THR A 171 14.81 1.80 1.87
#